data_3248d5ed5bba6c05cc848f225fe29eec
#
_entry.id   3248d5ed5bba6c05cc848f225fe29eec
#
_cell.length_a   1.000
_cell.length_b   1.000
_cell.length_c   1.000
_cell.angle_alpha   90.00
_cell.angle_beta   90.00
_cell.angle_gamma   90.00
#
_symmetry.space_group_name_H-M   'P 1'
#
loop_
_entity.id
_entity.type
_entity.pdbx_description
1 polymer ?
#
loop_
_entity_poly.entity_id
_entity_poly.type
_entity_poly.pdbx_seq_one_letter_code
_entity_poly.pdbx_strand_id
1 'polypeptide(L)'
;YYQSVCNLQVIDPTVLFTGHAQSAYHRTVWRTLAAIRRMAPIDLRADSYSYSLRCTELTQDGDTAELTVLESSVVYFAGLGGLPSEQWNVQHDFQLRRISGDRWRIVTHDSDDNPYYNADYDANTDTDRNLPLLLACIEARRADPRAPWTPTATWDHDYDRAAALDYMLTYSAKRNPSYKAYDDVGGNCMNFGSQVLTAGGIPALPGGYEDGWFYNSSRSVSLPWVNVG
;
A
#
# COMPACT_ATOMS: atom_id res chain seq x y z
N TYR A 1 1.27 2.48 15.50
CA TYR A 1 1.35 1.77 14.22
C TYR A 1 2.70 1.03 14.10
N TYR A 2 3.84 1.72 14.05
CA TYR A 2 5.16 1.10 13.83
C TYR A 2 5.49 0.02 14.84
N GLN A 3 5.19 0.19 16.12
CA GLN A 3 5.39 -0.86 17.11
C GLN A 3 4.58 -2.13 16.80
N SER A 4 3.33 -1.96 16.37
CA SER A 4 2.49 -3.10 15.96
C SER A 4 3.05 -3.80 14.73
N VAL A 5 3.50 -3.03 13.75
CA VAL A 5 4.09 -3.52 12.49
C VAL A 5 5.42 -4.22 12.73
N CYS A 6 6.31 -3.64 13.55
CA CYS A 6 7.63 -4.19 13.84
C CYS A 6 7.54 -5.50 14.61
N ASN A 7 6.71 -5.52 15.64
CA ASN A 7 6.56 -6.69 16.51
C ASN A 7 5.55 -7.69 16.00
N LEU A 8 4.82 -7.36 14.94
CA LEU A 8 3.66 -8.10 14.42
C LEU A 8 2.61 -8.37 15.52
N GLN A 9 2.50 -7.45 16.48
CA GLN A 9 1.54 -7.49 17.57
C GLN A 9 0.63 -6.28 17.47
N VAL A 10 -0.66 -6.49 17.66
CA VAL A 10 -1.62 -5.37 17.66
C VAL A 10 -1.62 -4.70 19.01
N ILE A 11 -1.16 -3.46 19.06
CA ILE A 11 -1.36 -2.59 20.21
C ILE A 11 -2.78 -2.03 20.11
N ASP A 12 -3.52 -2.08 21.22
CA ASP A 12 -4.90 -1.59 21.24
C ASP A 12 -4.93 -0.06 21.08
N PRO A 13 -5.49 0.46 19.97
CA PRO A 13 -5.54 1.88 19.72
C PRO A 13 -6.64 2.61 20.49
N THR A 14 -7.47 1.91 21.26
CA THR A 14 -8.67 2.48 21.92
C THR A 14 -8.36 3.70 22.78
N VAL A 15 -7.18 3.71 23.40
CA VAL A 15 -6.74 4.84 24.26
C VAL A 15 -6.48 6.14 23.48
N LEU A 16 -6.31 6.04 22.16
CA LEU A 16 -6.02 7.19 21.30
C LEU A 16 -7.30 7.86 20.79
N PHE A 17 -8.42 7.14 20.74
CA PHE A 17 -9.66 7.60 20.14
C PHE A 17 -10.73 7.98 21.15
N THR A 18 -11.64 8.86 20.74
CA THR A 18 -12.84 9.20 21.54
C THR A 18 -13.98 8.21 21.33
N GLY A 19 -14.04 7.58 20.15
CA GLY A 19 -15.13 6.72 19.70
C GLY A 19 -14.71 5.27 19.46
N HIS A 20 -15.67 4.36 19.74
CA HIS A 20 -15.43 2.91 19.57
C HIS A 20 -15.26 2.52 18.09
N ALA A 21 -16.03 3.12 17.19
CA ALA A 21 -16.02 2.76 15.76
C ALA A 21 -14.63 2.96 15.13
N GLN A 22 -14.04 4.15 15.30
CA GLN A 22 -12.71 4.47 14.76
C GLN A 22 -11.63 3.59 15.40
N SER A 23 -11.66 3.39 16.70
CA SER A 23 -10.68 2.52 17.37
C SER A 23 -10.82 1.05 16.95
N ALA A 24 -12.04 0.55 16.77
CA ALA A 24 -12.30 -0.79 16.26
C ALA A 24 -11.78 -0.97 14.82
N TYR A 25 -12.03 0.03 13.97
CA TYR A 25 -11.53 0.06 12.60
C TYR A 25 -9.99 -0.05 12.57
N HIS A 26 -9.27 0.86 13.24
CA HIS A 26 -7.81 0.85 13.25
C HIS A 26 -7.23 -0.44 13.86
N ARG A 27 -7.84 -0.96 14.93
CA ARG A 27 -7.44 -2.25 15.50
C ARG A 27 -7.57 -3.37 14.48
N THR A 28 -8.64 -3.38 13.70
CA THR A 28 -8.85 -4.40 12.67
C THR A 28 -7.85 -4.30 11.54
N VAL A 29 -7.60 -3.10 11.02
CA VAL A 29 -6.57 -2.87 9.99
C VAL A 29 -5.22 -3.38 10.48
N TRP A 30 -4.79 -3.02 11.68
CA TRP A 30 -3.50 -3.45 12.22
C TRP A 30 -3.41 -4.96 12.44
N ARG A 31 -4.50 -5.59 12.92
CA ARG A 31 -4.58 -7.05 13.04
C ARG A 31 -4.43 -7.74 11.69
N THR A 32 -5.11 -7.23 10.68
CA THR A 32 -5.06 -7.76 9.32
C THR A 32 -3.65 -7.65 8.74
N LEU A 33 -3.02 -6.48 8.84
CA LEU A 33 -1.65 -6.27 8.37
C LEU A 33 -0.65 -7.19 9.09
N ALA A 34 -0.75 -7.30 10.42
CA ALA A 34 0.10 -8.19 11.20
C ALA A 34 -0.09 -9.67 10.81
N ALA A 35 -1.33 -10.09 10.55
CA ALA A 35 -1.63 -11.46 10.10
C ALA A 35 -1.05 -11.74 8.71
N ILE A 36 -1.26 -10.86 7.75
CA ILE A 36 -0.71 -10.97 6.38
C ILE A 36 0.82 -11.05 6.42
N ARG A 37 1.47 -10.19 7.20
CA ARG A 37 2.93 -10.19 7.32
C ARG A 37 3.49 -11.44 7.95
N ARG A 38 2.82 -12.04 8.96
CA ARG A 38 3.23 -13.34 9.53
C ARG A 38 3.14 -14.49 8.54
N MET A 39 2.23 -14.39 7.57
CA MET A 39 2.01 -15.42 6.55
C MET A 39 2.92 -15.22 5.33
N ALA A 40 3.61 -14.10 5.22
CA ALA A 40 4.53 -13.86 4.11
C ALA A 40 5.63 -14.94 4.07
N PRO A 41 6.07 -15.37 2.87
CA PRO A 41 7.15 -16.35 2.72
C PRO A 41 8.52 -15.80 3.15
N ILE A 42 8.64 -14.49 3.34
CA ILE A 42 9.81 -13.79 3.83
C ILE A 42 9.52 -13.20 5.21
N ASP A 43 10.55 -13.00 6.02
CA ASP A 43 10.38 -12.37 7.35
C ASP A 43 10.12 -10.86 7.20
N LEU A 44 8.87 -10.46 7.41
CA LEU A 44 8.41 -9.08 7.38
C LEU A 44 8.33 -8.44 8.78
N ARG A 45 9.05 -8.98 9.77
CA ARG A 45 9.32 -8.22 10.99
C ARG A 45 10.29 -7.10 10.66
N ALA A 46 10.08 -5.93 11.23
CA ALA A 46 11.03 -4.85 11.05
C ALA A 46 12.20 -4.99 12.02
N ASP A 47 13.42 -4.96 11.50
CA ASP A 47 14.65 -4.88 12.30
C ASP A 47 14.82 -3.48 12.86
N SER A 48 14.49 -2.48 12.06
CA SER A 48 14.51 -1.08 12.46
C SER A 48 13.54 -0.23 11.65
N TYR A 49 13.18 0.91 12.21
CA TYR A 49 12.38 1.91 11.49
C TYR A 49 12.71 3.31 11.99
N SER A 50 12.50 4.28 11.13
CA SER A 50 12.49 5.70 11.49
C SER A 50 11.33 6.39 10.79
N TYR A 51 10.80 7.43 11.40
CA TYR A 51 9.75 8.25 10.78
C TYR A 51 9.92 9.71 11.21
N SER A 52 9.40 10.59 10.38
CA SER A 52 9.25 12.00 10.65
C SER A 52 7.81 12.44 10.38
N LEU A 53 7.32 13.34 11.22
CA LEU A 53 6.00 13.93 11.09
C LEU A 53 6.15 15.43 10.90
N ARG A 54 5.52 15.97 9.88
CA ARG A 54 5.52 17.40 9.60
C ARG A 54 4.08 17.91 9.60
N CYS A 55 3.71 18.69 10.60
CA CYS A 55 2.43 19.38 10.61
C CYS A 55 2.42 20.44 9.49
N THR A 56 1.42 20.38 8.62
CA THR A 56 1.23 21.33 7.54
C THR A 56 0.09 22.30 7.82
N GLU A 57 -0.94 21.81 8.50
CA GLU A 57 -2.11 22.63 8.87
C GLU A 57 -2.54 22.28 10.30
N LEU A 58 -2.93 23.30 11.05
CA LEU A 58 -3.52 23.16 12.38
C LEU A 58 -4.53 24.28 12.59
N THR A 59 -5.78 23.90 12.79
CA THR A 59 -6.84 24.80 13.20
C THR A 59 -7.41 24.32 14.53
N GLN A 60 -7.55 25.21 15.50
CA GLN A 60 -8.13 24.91 16.80
C GLN A 60 -9.27 25.86 17.12
N ASP A 61 -10.41 25.30 17.55
CA ASP A 61 -11.55 26.05 18.07
C ASP A 61 -12.01 25.41 19.39
N GLY A 62 -11.72 26.08 20.48
CA GLY A 62 -12.04 25.62 21.84
C GLY A 62 -11.43 24.23 22.13
N ASP A 63 -12.30 23.22 22.29
CA ASP A 63 -11.94 21.85 22.61
C ASP A 63 -11.86 20.93 21.38
N THR A 64 -11.93 21.49 20.19
CA THR A 64 -11.76 20.76 18.92
C THR A 64 -10.56 21.29 18.15
N ALA A 65 -9.89 20.41 17.39
CA ALA A 65 -8.85 20.79 16.47
C ALA A 65 -8.86 19.89 15.23
N GLU A 66 -8.46 20.49 14.10
CA GLU A 66 -8.16 19.80 12.85
C GLU A 66 -6.68 19.92 12.58
N LEU A 67 -6.07 18.82 12.20
CA LEU A 67 -4.63 18.70 12.04
C LEU A 67 -4.32 17.89 10.80
N THR A 68 -3.54 18.47 9.86
CA THR A 68 -2.94 17.76 8.73
C THR A 68 -1.46 17.54 8.97
N VAL A 69 -1.02 16.29 8.84
CA VAL A 69 0.37 15.86 9.04
C VAL A 69 0.85 15.11 7.82
N LEU A 70 2.05 15.41 7.36
CA LEU A 70 2.76 14.59 6.39
C LEU A 70 3.76 13.69 7.11
N GLU A 71 3.62 12.39 6.91
CA GLU A 71 4.51 11.36 7.41
C GLU A 71 5.50 10.94 6.33
N SER A 72 6.76 10.78 6.71
CA SER A 72 7.76 10.08 5.90
C SER A 72 8.44 9.03 6.77
N SER A 73 8.62 7.84 6.24
CA SER A 73 9.17 6.70 6.99
C SER A 73 10.11 5.84 6.18
N VAL A 74 11.01 5.19 6.91
CA VAL A 74 11.93 4.17 6.38
C VAL A 74 11.86 2.96 7.30
N VAL A 75 11.59 1.80 6.73
CA VAL A 75 11.51 0.54 7.47
C VAL A 75 12.45 -0.49 6.83
N TYR A 76 13.26 -1.15 7.64
CA TYR A 76 14.09 -2.27 7.22
C TYR A 76 13.48 -3.57 7.74
N PHE A 77 13.10 -4.45 6.83
CA PHE A 77 12.53 -5.74 7.18
C PHE A 77 13.60 -6.84 7.16
N ALA A 78 13.57 -7.74 8.14
CA ALA A 78 14.55 -8.81 8.32
C ALA A 78 14.74 -9.68 7.08
N GLY A 79 13.65 -9.98 6.37
CA GLY A 79 13.67 -10.81 5.17
C GLY A 79 14.11 -10.11 3.88
N LEU A 80 14.37 -8.79 3.90
CA LEU A 80 14.71 -8.02 2.71
C LEU A 80 16.20 -7.68 2.57
N GLY A 81 17.08 -8.33 3.36
CA GLY A 81 18.52 -8.22 3.18
C GLY A 81 19.09 -6.81 3.32
N GLY A 82 18.46 -5.96 4.15
CA GLY A 82 18.88 -4.58 4.39
C GLY A 82 18.38 -3.57 3.35
N LEU A 83 17.48 -3.96 2.46
CA LEU A 83 16.82 -3.01 1.55
C LEU A 83 15.75 -2.21 2.33
N PRO A 84 15.75 -0.89 2.23
CA PRO A 84 14.75 -0.04 2.85
C PRO A 84 13.39 -0.15 2.13
N SER A 85 12.32 -0.09 2.91
CA SER A 85 10.99 0.26 2.43
C SER A 85 10.72 1.70 2.83
N GLU A 86 10.52 2.57 1.87
CA GLU A 86 10.43 4.02 2.11
C GLU A 86 9.05 4.54 1.69
N GLN A 87 8.50 5.43 2.49
CA GLN A 87 7.30 6.20 2.18
C GLN A 87 7.58 7.67 2.42
N TRP A 88 7.06 8.54 1.57
CA TRP A 88 7.32 9.97 1.63
C TRP A 88 6.05 10.78 1.51
N ASN A 89 5.86 11.72 2.46
CA ASN A 89 4.78 12.71 2.47
C ASN A 89 3.37 12.07 2.41
N VAL A 90 3.17 10.95 3.07
CA VAL A 90 1.84 10.39 3.27
C VAL A 90 1.02 11.35 4.11
N GLN A 91 -0.10 11.81 3.57
CA GLN A 91 -0.97 12.75 4.29
C GLN A 91 -1.85 12.00 5.29
N HIS A 92 -1.96 12.58 6.47
CA HIS A 92 -2.87 12.16 7.52
C HIS A 92 -3.69 13.35 7.98
N ASP A 93 -5.01 13.21 7.97
CA ASP A 93 -5.96 14.20 8.42
C ASP A 93 -6.63 13.72 9.71
N PHE A 94 -6.55 14.54 10.74
CA PHE A 94 -7.08 14.23 12.07
C PHE A 94 -8.12 15.27 12.48
N GLN A 95 -9.23 14.80 13.04
CA GLN A 95 -10.05 15.59 13.92
C GLN A 95 -9.77 15.18 15.36
N LEU A 96 -9.50 16.14 16.21
CA LEU A 96 -9.10 15.93 17.59
C LEU A 96 -10.13 16.57 18.54
N ARG A 97 -10.25 15.99 19.73
CA ARG A 97 -11.04 16.58 20.83
C ARG A 97 -10.21 16.57 22.11
N ARG A 98 -10.22 17.72 22.80
CA ARG A 98 -9.63 17.85 24.13
C ARG A 98 -10.51 17.12 25.13
N ILE A 99 -9.89 16.29 25.98
CA ILE A 99 -10.60 15.54 27.00
C ILE A 99 -10.35 16.07 28.42
N SER A 100 -9.15 16.62 28.66
CA SER A 100 -8.83 17.35 29.90
C SER A 100 -7.46 18.00 29.81
N GLY A 101 -7.30 19.23 30.29
CA GLY A 101 -6.01 19.96 30.24
C GLY A 101 -5.42 19.94 28.83
N ASP A 102 -4.19 19.46 28.68
CA ASP A 102 -3.50 19.36 27.39
C ASP A 102 -3.65 17.98 26.73
N ARG A 103 -4.58 17.15 27.20
CA ARG A 103 -4.80 15.84 26.63
C ARG A 103 -5.86 15.85 25.54
N TRP A 104 -5.48 15.40 24.36
CA TRP A 104 -6.33 15.29 23.19
C TRP A 104 -6.54 13.84 22.82
N ARG A 105 -7.65 13.55 22.15
CA ARG A 105 -7.94 12.26 21.53
C ARG A 105 -8.42 12.45 20.11
N ILE A 106 -8.17 11.44 19.30
CA ILE A 106 -8.58 11.39 17.90
C ILE A 106 -10.09 11.13 17.84
N VAL A 107 -10.81 11.96 17.13
CA VAL A 107 -12.22 11.75 16.77
C VAL A 107 -12.29 10.97 15.47
N THR A 108 -11.59 11.46 14.43
CA THR A 108 -11.44 10.80 13.14
C THR A 108 -9.99 10.88 12.69
N HIS A 109 -9.56 9.89 11.94
CA HIS A 109 -8.28 9.85 11.25
C HIS A 109 -8.49 9.30 9.86
N ASP A 110 -8.02 10.02 8.86
CA ASP A 110 -7.94 9.62 7.47
C ASP A 110 -6.51 9.67 6.96
N SER A 111 -6.19 8.91 5.92
CA SER A 111 -4.85 8.86 5.35
C SER A 111 -4.86 8.42 3.89
N ASP A 112 -4.17 9.15 3.03
CA ASP A 112 -4.05 8.87 1.61
C ASP A 112 -3.47 7.49 1.28
N ASP A 113 -2.64 6.96 2.16
CA ASP A 113 -1.96 5.67 1.97
C ASP A 113 -2.72 4.49 2.60
N ASN A 114 -3.96 4.69 2.97
CA ASN A 114 -4.71 3.59 3.53
C ASN A 114 -5.46 2.84 2.43
N PRO A 115 -4.97 1.66 1.99
CA PRO A 115 -5.62 0.88 0.95
C PRO A 115 -7.03 0.40 1.34
N TYR A 116 -7.41 0.60 2.60
CA TYR A 116 -8.72 0.25 3.16
C TYR A 116 -9.65 1.46 3.37
N TYR A 117 -9.19 2.69 3.05
CA TYR A 117 -10.00 3.91 3.12
C TYR A 117 -10.77 4.22 1.83
N ASN A 118 -10.74 3.36 0.84
CA ASN A 118 -11.67 3.49 -0.27
C ASN A 118 -13.09 3.49 0.29
N ALA A 119 -13.92 4.41 -0.19
CA ALA A 119 -15.26 4.72 0.29
C ALA A 119 -16.22 3.53 0.40
N ASP A 120 -15.86 2.39 -0.18
CA ASP A 120 -16.60 1.13 -0.10
C ASP A 120 -16.21 0.26 1.11
N TYR A 121 -15.18 0.67 1.87
CA TYR A 121 -14.83 -0.02 3.10
C TYR A 121 -15.69 0.52 4.24
N ASP A 122 -16.96 0.15 4.21
CA ASP A 122 -17.89 0.38 5.31
C ASP A 122 -17.26 -0.14 6.61
N ALA A 123 -17.28 0.68 7.67
CA ALA A 123 -16.90 0.27 9.01
C ALA A 123 -17.73 -0.95 9.53
N ASN A 124 -18.80 -1.27 8.82
CA ASN A 124 -19.60 -2.49 8.95
C ASN A 124 -19.11 -3.64 8.05
N THR A 125 -18.08 -3.46 7.22
CA THR A 125 -17.48 -4.59 6.54
C THR A 125 -16.96 -5.52 7.62
N ASP A 126 -17.63 -6.65 7.75
CA ASP A 126 -17.40 -7.65 8.79
C ASP A 126 -15.97 -8.21 8.65
N THR A 127 -15.02 -7.47 9.21
CA THR A 127 -13.60 -7.80 9.16
C THR A 127 -13.29 -9.08 9.90
N ASP A 128 -14.09 -9.42 10.91
CA ASP A 128 -14.00 -10.71 11.59
C ASP A 128 -14.44 -11.85 10.65
N ARG A 129 -15.26 -11.57 9.63
CA ARG A 129 -15.66 -12.51 8.60
C ARG A 129 -14.67 -12.53 7.42
N ASN A 130 -14.23 -11.38 6.96
CA ASN A 130 -13.39 -11.26 5.77
C ASN A 130 -11.92 -11.64 6.02
N LEU A 131 -11.40 -11.36 7.23
CA LEU A 131 -10.04 -11.75 7.58
C LEU A 131 -9.80 -13.27 7.50
N PRO A 132 -10.64 -14.16 8.06
CA PRO A 132 -10.47 -15.61 7.90
C PRO A 132 -10.49 -16.05 6.43
N LEU A 133 -11.34 -15.46 5.59
CA LEU A 133 -11.40 -15.77 4.15
C LEU A 133 -10.13 -15.35 3.44
N LEU A 134 -9.60 -14.15 3.72
CA LEU A 134 -8.34 -13.68 3.16
C LEU A 134 -7.17 -14.57 3.59
N LEU A 135 -7.11 -14.93 4.87
CA LEU A 135 -6.06 -15.80 5.39
C LEU A 135 -6.13 -17.20 4.76
N ALA A 136 -7.33 -17.76 4.60
CA ALA A 136 -7.52 -19.04 3.92
C ALA A 136 -7.07 -19.00 2.45
N CYS A 137 -7.34 -17.89 1.73
CA CYS A 137 -6.84 -17.68 0.37
C CYS A 137 -5.30 -17.62 0.32
N ILE A 138 -4.67 -16.93 1.27
CA ILE A 138 -3.21 -16.84 1.35
C ILE A 138 -2.61 -18.20 1.67
N GLU A 139 -3.19 -18.97 2.60
CA GLU A 139 -2.73 -20.33 2.93
C GLU A 139 -2.88 -21.29 1.77
N ALA A 140 -4.00 -21.27 1.06
CA ALA A 140 -4.21 -22.10 -0.12
C ALA A 140 -3.15 -21.82 -1.20
N ARG A 141 -2.81 -20.55 -1.44
CA ARG A 141 -1.74 -20.15 -2.36
C ARG A 141 -0.35 -20.55 -1.88
N ARG A 142 -0.14 -20.53 -0.58
CA ARG A 142 1.13 -20.95 0.04
C ARG A 142 1.33 -22.46 -0.07
N ALA A 143 0.27 -23.25 0.11
CA ALA A 143 0.29 -24.69 -0.01
C ALA A 143 0.49 -25.13 -1.48
N ASP A 144 -0.03 -24.38 -2.44
CA ASP A 144 0.19 -24.61 -3.87
C ASP A 144 0.51 -23.29 -4.61
N PRO A 145 1.78 -22.87 -4.61
CA PRO A 145 2.22 -21.68 -5.34
C PRO A 145 2.00 -21.78 -6.87
N ARG A 146 1.74 -22.99 -7.37
CA ARG A 146 1.47 -23.28 -8.77
C ARG A 146 -0.01 -23.49 -9.06
N ALA A 147 -0.87 -23.47 -8.02
CA ALA A 147 -2.29 -23.50 -8.26
C ALA A 147 -2.60 -22.41 -9.27
N PRO A 148 -3.09 -22.76 -10.45
CA PRO A 148 -3.40 -21.76 -11.45
C PRO A 148 -4.43 -20.83 -10.81
N TRP A 149 -4.08 -19.55 -10.70
CA TRP A 149 -5.09 -18.55 -10.57
C TRP A 149 -5.92 -18.67 -11.85
N THR A 150 -7.12 -19.22 -11.73
CA THR A 150 -8.02 -19.27 -12.85
C THR A 150 -8.60 -17.87 -12.98
N PRO A 151 -8.05 -17.01 -13.85
CA PRO A 151 -8.68 -15.75 -14.13
C PRO A 151 -10.06 -16.08 -14.72
N THR A 152 -11.07 -15.36 -14.33
CA THR A 152 -12.39 -15.42 -14.97
C THR A 152 -12.36 -14.94 -16.43
N ALA A 153 -11.21 -14.42 -16.87
CA ALA A 153 -10.92 -14.09 -18.27
C ALA A 153 -9.88 -15.07 -18.82
N THR A 154 -10.16 -15.66 -19.96
CA THR A 154 -9.21 -16.43 -20.76
C THR A 154 -8.15 -15.48 -21.32
N TRP A 155 -6.94 -15.55 -20.76
CA TRP A 155 -5.78 -14.87 -21.35
C TRP A 155 -5.13 -15.86 -22.33
N ASP A 156 -5.11 -15.51 -23.60
CA ASP A 156 -4.50 -16.31 -24.66
C ASP A 156 -2.97 -16.18 -24.73
N HIS A 157 -2.34 -15.64 -23.69
CA HIS A 157 -0.90 -15.37 -23.70
C HIS A 157 -0.19 -16.12 -22.59
N ASP A 158 0.85 -16.86 -22.98
CA ASP A 158 1.79 -17.45 -22.05
C ASP A 158 2.59 -16.34 -21.35
N TYR A 159 2.48 -16.27 -20.03
CA TYR A 159 3.24 -15.31 -19.23
C TYR A 159 4.52 -15.94 -18.72
N ASP A 160 5.65 -15.46 -19.23
CA ASP A 160 6.98 -15.86 -18.77
C ASP A 160 7.35 -15.15 -17.46
N ARG A 161 7.09 -15.83 -16.35
CA ARG A 161 7.42 -15.32 -15.01
C ARG A 161 8.93 -15.18 -14.78
N ALA A 162 9.76 -16.02 -15.42
CA ALA A 162 11.19 -15.96 -15.26
C ALA A 162 11.75 -14.70 -15.91
N ALA A 163 11.32 -14.39 -17.14
CA ALA A 163 11.68 -13.18 -17.83
C ALA A 163 11.19 -11.91 -17.09
N ALA A 164 9.97 -11.93 -16.56
CA ALA A 164 9.44 -10.83 -15.75
C ALA A 164 10.25 -10.59 -14.48
N LEU A 165 10.60 -11.67 -13.77
CA LEU A 165 11.41 -11.60 -12.55
C LEU A 165 12.83 -11.09 -12.86
N ASP A 166 13.44 -11.57 -13.92
CA ASP A 166 14.78 -11.18 -14.35
C ASP A 166 14.82 -9.68 -14.69
N TYR A 167 13.79 -9.19 -15.39
CA TYR A 167 13.59 -7.77 -15.64
C TYR A 167 13.45 -6.96 -14.33
N MET A 168 12.62 -7.45 -13.42
CA MET A 168 12.39 -6.81 -12.12
C MET A 168 13.70 -6.69 -11.31
N LEU A 169 14.47 -7.76 -11.20
CA LEU A 169 15.75 -7.79 -10.49
C LEU A 169 16.79 -6.88 -11.14
N THR A 170 16.80 -6.82 -12.49
CA THR A 170 17.73 -5.97 -13.22
C THR A 170 17.46 -4.49 -13.03
N TYR A 171 16.19 -4.08 -12.95
CA TYR A 171 15.80 -2.68 -13.02
C TYR A 171 15.12 -2.14 -11.74
N SER A 172 14.99 -2.91 -10.68
CA SER A 172 14.42 -2.46 -9.40
C SER A 172 15.24 -1.35 -8.74
N ALA A 173 16.56 -1.46 -8.76
CA ALA A 173 17.46 -0.47 -8.19
C ALA A 173 18.02 0.53 -9.24
N LYS A 174 17.78 0.27 -10.53
CA LYS A 174 18.35 1.02 -11.64
C LYS A 174 17.33 1.08 -12.77
N ARG A 175 16.90 2.27 -13.13
CA ARG A 175 15.93 2.44 -14.22
C ARG A 175 16.40 1.90 -15.55
N ASN A 176 15.48 1.32 -16.32
CA ASN A 176 15.71 1.04 -17.71
C ASN A 176 15.73 2.35 -18.52
N PRO A 177 16.86 2.74 -19.15
CA PRO A 177 16.99 4.00 -19.83
C PRO A 177 16.13 4.12 -21.10
N SER A 178 15.58 3.01 -21.59
CA SER A 178 14.67 3.00 -22.75
C SER A 178 13.29 3.57 -22.44
N TYR A 179 12.96 3.76 -21.16
CA TYR A 179 11.68 4.29 -20.73
C TYR A 179 11.82 5.64 -20.04
N LYS A 180 10.89 6.55 -20.33
CA LYS A 180 10.83 7.86 -19.65
C LYS A 180 10.54 7.68 -18.16
N ALA A 181 11.16 8.51 -17.33
CA ALA A 181 10.81 8.65 -15.93
C ALA A 181 9.58 9.54 -15.74
N TYR A 182 8.73 9.21 -14.78
CA TYR A 182 7.48 9.92 -14.46
C TYR A 182 7.41 10.35 -12.98
N ASP A 183 8.56 10.50 -12.30
CA ASP A 183 8.60 10.86 -10.87
C ASP A 183 7.99 12.23 -10.58
N ASP A 184 8.09 13.15 -11.54
CA ASP A 184 7.62 14.55 -11.43
C ASP A 184 6.09 14.66 -11.59
N VAL A 185 5.39 13.58 -12.02
CA VAL A 185 3.97 13.60 -12.39
C VAL A 185 3.16 12.44 -11.79
N GLY A 186 3.53 11.98 -10.61
CA GLY A 186 2.79 10.94 -9.88
C GLY A 186 3.51 9.62 -9.67
N GLY A 187 4.76 9.51 -10.11
CA GLY A 187 5.60 8.34 -9.86
C GLY A 187 5.71 7.34 -10.98
N ASN A 188 6.57 6.33 -10.79
CA ASN A 188 6.94 5.36 -11.80
C ASN A 188 6.41 3.94 -11.55
N CYS A 189 5.61 3.72 -10.51
CA CYS A 189 5.21 2.38 -10.10
C CYS A 189 4.49 1.64 -11.23
N MET A 190 3.49 2.27 -11.86
CA MET A 190 2.73 1.65 -12.94
C MET A 190 3.56 1.54 -14.21
N ASN A 191 4.36 2.56 -14.54
CA ASN A 191 5.30 2.50 -15.65
C ASN A 191 6.28 1.32 -15.51
N PHE A 192 6.81 1.09 -14.31
CA PHE A 192 7.69 -0.05 -14.04
C PHE A 192 6.91 -1.39 -14.09
N GLY A 193 5.73 -1.45 -13.49
CA GLY A 193 4.85 -2.62 -13.55
C GLY A 193 4.51 -3.02 -14.99
N SER A 194 4.18 -2.05 -15.84
CA SER A 194 3.90 -2.27 -17.27
C SER A 194 5.14 -2.80 -18.02
N GLN A 195 6.32 -2.32 -17.70
CA GLN A 195 7.57 -2.85 -18.27
C GLN A 195 7.81 -4.30 -17.86
N VAL A 196 7.55 -4.66 -16.59
CA VAL A 196 7.66 -6.03 -16.08
C VAL A 196 6.69 -6.96 -16.79
N LEU A 197 5.44 -6.54 -16.97
CA LEU A 197 4.42 -7.32 -17.69
C LEU A 197 4.83 -7.55 -19.15
N THR A 198 5.34 -6.50 -19.81
CA THR A 198 5.84 -6.63 -21.19
C THR A 198 7.04 -7.56 -21.30
N ALA A 199 7.98 -7.49 -20.35
CA ALA A 199 9.11 -8.41 -20.29
C ALA A 199 8.65 -9.87 -20.10
N GLY A 200 7.56 -10.09 -19.37
CA GLY A 200 6.91 -11.38 -19.21
C GLY A 200 6.07 -11.83 -20.42
N GLY A 201 6.06 -11.06 -21.51
CA GLY A 201 5.39 -11.47 -22.75
C GLY A 201 3.96 -10.94 -22.91
N ILE A 202 3.45 -10.10 -22.00
CA ILE A 202 2.15 -9.46 -22.20
C ILE A 202 2.26 -8.46 -23.35
N PRO A 203 1.51 -8.63 -24.45
CA PRO A 203 1.58 -7.73 -25.61
C PRO A 203 0.92 -6.39 -25.31
N ALA A 204 1.38 -5.37 -25.99
CA ALA A 204 0.71 -4.07 -25.99
C ALA A 204 -0.73 -4.21 -26.50
N LEU A 205 -1.66 -3.54 -25.84
CA LEU A 205 -3.05 -3.46 -26.29
C LEU A 205 -3.23 -2.19 -27.13
N PRO A 206 -3.62 -2.33 -28.42
CA PRO A 206 -3.89 -1.19 -29.26
C PRO A 206 -5.10 -0.40 -28.73
N GLY A 207 -5.07 0.91 -28.91
CA GLY A 207 -6.13 1.81 -28.44
C GLY A 207 -5.68 3.25 -28.46
N GLY A 208 -6.50 4.15 -27.95
CA GLY A 208 -6.18 5.54 -27.74
C GLY A 208 -5.33 5.78 -26.50
N TYR A 209 -5.14 7.06 -26.17
CA TYR A 209 -4.40 7.47 -24.99
C TYR A 209 -5.03 6.97 -23.69
N GLU A 210 -6.34 6.93 -23.60
CA GLU A 210 -7.10 6.61 -22.37
C GLU A 210 -7.43 5.12 -22.24
N ASP A 211 -7.53 4.37 -23.34
CA ASP A 211 -8.07 3.01 -23.40
C ASP A 211 -7.07 1.95 -23.91
N GLY A 212 -5.96 2.37 -24.51
CA GLY A 212 -4.88 1.46 -24.91
C GLY A 212 -3.93 1.15 -23.75
N TRP A 213 -3.10 0.12 -23.91
CA TRP A 213 -2.00 -0.15 -22.99
C TRP A 213 -0.71 -0.36 -23.79
N PHE A 214 0.07 0.70 -23.99
CA PHE A 214 1.26 0.70 -24.83
C PHE A 214 2.28 1.75 -24.45
N TYR A 215 3.54 1.49 -24.82
CA TYR A 215 4.65 2.43 -24.80
C TYR A 215 5.41 2.34 -26.12
N ASN A 216 5.18 3.26 -27.04
CA ASN A 216 5.91 3.33 -28.31
C ASN A 216 7.14 4.25 -28.22
N SER A 217 7.05 5.29 -27.41
CA SER A 217 8.14 6.23 -27.14
C SER A 217 7.80 7.14 -25.95
N SER A 218 8.73 7.97 -25.51
CA SER A 218 8.51 8.98 -24.46
C SER A 218 7.41 10.02 -24.79
N ARG A 219 6.98 10.09 -26.04
CA ARG A 219 5.92 11.00 -26.53
C ARG A 219 4.66 10.24 -26.98
N SER A 220 4.71 8.93 -27.02
CA SER A 220 3.61 8.06 -27.44
C SER A 220 3.46 6.93 -26.45
N VAL A 221 2.78 7.20 -25.35
CA VAL A 221 2.48 6.29 -24.26
C VAL A 221 1.03 6.47 -23.86
N SER A 222 0.34 5.39 -23.54
CA SER A 222 -1.04 5.45 -23.06
C SER A 222 -1.12 5.75 -21.56
N LEU A 223 -2.25 6.31 -21.12
CA LEU A 223 -2.51 6.59 -19.72
C LEU A 223 -2.48 5.32 -18.85
N PRO A 224 -3.14 4.19 -19.22
CA PRO A 224 -3.08 2.96 -18.43
C PRO A 224 -1.68 2.33 -18.32
N TRP A 225 -0.73 2.71 -19.17
CA TRP A 225 0.66 2.28 -19.03
C TRP A 225 1.37 2.94 -17.85
N VAL A 226 1.03 4.19 -17.55
CA VAL A 226 1.74 5.03 -16.56
C VAL A 226 0.92 5.36 -15.33
N ASN A 227 -0.38 5.08 -15.31
CA ASN A 227 -1.29 5.45 -14.23
C ASN A 227 -2.23 4.29 -13.88
N VAL A 228 -2.64 4.21 -12.63
CA VAL A 228 -3.57 3.19 -12.11
C VAL A 228 -5.04 3.66 -12.05
N GLY A 229 -5.36 4.82 -12.57
CA GLY A 229 -6.72 5.39 -12.59
C GLY A 229 -6.90 6.44 -11.53
#